data_9ff56670cf4043e95c037dea21babc6e
#
_entry.id   9ff56670cf4043e95c037dea21babc6e
#
_cell.length_a   1.000
_cell.length_b   1.000
_cell.length_c   1.000
_cell.angle_alpha   90.00
_cell.angle_beta   90.00
_cell.angle_gamma   90.00
#
_symmetry.space_group_name_H-M   'P 1'
#
loop_
_entity.id
_entity.type
_entity.pdbx_description
1 polymer ?
#
loop_
_entity_poly.entity_id
_entity_poly.type
_entity_poly.pdbx_seq_one_letter_code
_entity_poly.pdbx_strand_id
1 'polypeptide(L)'
;MYLCTILGKNLLTSIIFITFAKNLNAMNRIFVFLTATILCAGMVVGCSPKSNKPRRAGTVIRDTIQGTPCCVYLPQNYEARVAKNQEVFPVLYLQHGMYGIEDDWTTQGRLVEIMDSLLHLGEVKEMVVIMPDNCPHRPTSDEERANAMSGEWESHFPEFMAESEAKYNISKDPSLRAIAGLSMGGFHTMHISHFLHGEFAYIGLFSPAIRPTSSHLVYDNWENEVRTLMATEPLYWIGIGKEDFLYDYVAEYRRWLEENHLEYTYYESAGGHTWDNWQDYICRFLKKLFR
;
A
#
# COMPACT_ATOMS: atom_id res chain seq x y z
N MET A 1 2.99 13.39 21.67
CA MET A 1 4.27 13.14 22.36
C MET A 1 5.48 13.82 21.68
N TYR A 2 5.43 14.18 20.42
CA TYR A 2 6.52 14.86 19.67
C TYR A 2 6.68 16.36 19.97
N LEU A 3 5.64 17.05 20.41
CA LEU A 3 5.72 18.50 20.71
C LEU A 3 6.50 18.81 22.00
N CYS A 4 6.50 17.90 22.98
CA CYS A 4 7.19 18.11 24.25
C CYS A 4 8.73 17.98 24.15
N THR A 5 9.23 17.22 23.17
CA THR A 5 10.68 16.98 23.01
C THR A 5 11.38 18.14 22.29
N ILE A 6 10.67 18.88 21.44
CA ILE A 6 11.23 20.03 20.70
C ILE A 6 11.28 21.27 21.61
N LEU A 7 10.26 21.48 22.46
CA LEU A 7 10.26 22.57 23.44
C LEU A 7 11.34 22.42 24.52
N GLY A 8 11.62 21.18 24.96
CA GLY A 8 12.68 20.91 25.94
C GLY A 8 14.11 21.19 25.43
N LYS A 9 14.38 20.91 24.16
CA LYS A 9 15.72 21.17 23.57
C LYS A 9 15.97 22.68 23.36
N ASN A 10 14.96 23.43 22.97
CA ASN A 10 15.07 24.88 22.79
C ASN A 10 15.21 25.64 24.14
N LEU A 11 14.61 25.11 25.22
CA LEU A 11 14.76 25.71 26.56
C LEU A 11 16.16 25.46 27.12
N LEU A 12 16.75 24.29 26.90
CA LEU A 12 18.10 23.93 27.38
C LEU A 12 19.18 24.75 26.66
N THR A 13 19.09 24.95 25.36
CA THR A 13 20.00 25.82 24.60
C THR A 13 19.88 27.27 24.99
N SER A 14 18.68 27.78 25.26
CA SER A 14 18.47 29.14 25.71
C SER A 14 19.06 29.37 27.11
N ILE A 15 18.95 28.42 28.05
CA ILE A 15 19.52 28.51 29.40
C ILE A 15 21.05 28.46 29.34
N ILE A 16 21.65 27.66 28.52
CA ILE A 16 23.11 27.57 28.34
C ILE A 16 23.65 28.88 27.78
N PHE A 17 23.00 29.53 26.81
CA PHE A 17 23.40 30.80 26.24
C PHE A 17 23.29 31.97 27.25
N ILE A 18 22.24 32.01 28.07
CA ILE A 18 22.05 33.02 29.10
C ILE A 18 23.12 32.90 30.21
N THR A 19 23.51 31.68 30.57
CA THR A 19 24.55 31.42 31.56
C THR A 19 25.94 31.81 31.05
N PHE A 20 26.21 31.59 29.78
CA PHE A 20 27.49 31.98 29.14
C PHE A 20 27.63 33.50 28.99
N ALA A 21 26.53 34.20 28.67
CA ALA A 21 26.53 35.66 28.55
C ALA A 21 26.77 36.43 29.86
N LYS A 22 26.50 35.82 31.01
CA LYS A 22 26.74 36.46 32.33
C LYS A 22 28.22 36.61 32.70
N ASN A 23 29.13 35.88 32.05
CA ASN A 23 30.57 35.87 32.35
C ASN A 23 31.42 36.67 31.36
N LEU A 24 30.82 37.44 30.45
CA LEU A 24 31.52 38.22 29.44
C LEU A 24 31.52 39.73 29.78
N ASN A 25 32.57 40.48 29.38
CA ASN A 25 32.66 41.92 29.51
C ASN A 25 31.60 42.63 28.64
N ALA A 26 31.21 43.85 28.99
CA ALA A 26 30.06 44.56 28.40
C ALA A 26 30.09 44.66 26.87
N MET A 27 31.28 44.81 26.28
CA MET A 27 31.46 44.91 24.82
C MET A 27 31.26 43.55 24.10
N ASN A 28 31.61 42.44 24.72
CA ASN A 28 31.41 41.10 24.22
C ASN A 28 29.94 40.63 24.37
N ARG A 29 29.19 41.20 25.34
CA ARG A 29 27.80 40.91 25.52
C ARG A 29 26.95 41.42 24.36
N ILE A 30 27.25 42.59 23.80
CA ILE A 30 26.56 43.15 22.63
C ILE A 30 26.79 42.29 21.41
N PHE A 31 28.03 41.80 21.22
CA PHE A 31 28.38 40.93 20.06
C PHE A 31 27.70 39.54 20.15
N VAL A 32 27.61 38.97 21.34
CA VAL A 32 26.94 37.66 21.54
C VAL A 32 25.42 37.80 21.38
N PHE A 33 24.82 38.92 21.83
CA PHE A 33 23.39 39.16 21.61
C PHE A 33 23.05 39.44 20.15
N LEU A 34 23.91 40.18 19.40
CA LEU A 34 23.69 40.40 17.95
C LEU A 34 23.85 39.10 17.14
N THR A 35 24.84 38.25 17.44
CA THR A 35 25.00 36.99 16.76
C THR A 35 23.92 35.98 17.11
N ALA A 36 23.42 35.97 18.37
CA ALA A 36 22.30 35.12 18.76
C ALA A 36 20.99 35.55 18.08
N THR A 37 20.78 36.88 17.91
CA THR A 37 19.58 37.42 17.22
C THR A 37 19.63 37.09 15.70
N ILE A 38 20.80 37.16 15.09
CA ILE A 38 20.98 36.77 13.65
C ILE A 38 20.83 35.26 13.48
N LEU A 39 21.34 34.42 14.41
CA LEU A 39 21.11 32.97 14.34
C LEU A 39 19.65 32.58 14.59
N CYS A 40 18.92 33.26 15.50
CA CYS A 40 17.50 33.03 15.70
C CYS A 40 16.65 33.53 14.52
N ALA A 41 17.03 34.65 13.87
CA ALA A 41 16.35 35.13 12.67
C ALA A 41 16.60 34.21 11.47
N GLY A 42 17.79 33.57 11.37
CA GLY A 42 18.11 32.59 10.32
C GLY A 42 17.38 31.25 10.50
N MET A 43 16.97 30.86 11.72
CA MET A 43 16.21 29.62 11.98
C MET A 43 14.69 29.77 11.82
N VAL A 44 14.17 30.98 11.66
CA VAL A 44 12.74 31.22 11.40
C VAL A 44 12.38 31.14 9.90
N VAL A 45 13.38 31.08 9.01
CA VAL A 45 13.17 30.96 7.54
C VAL A 45 12.97 29.53 7.06
N GLY A 46 12.67 28.57 7.94
CA GLY A 46 12.43 27.16 7.59
C GLY A 46 11.02 26.62 7.82
N CYS A 47 10.09 27.40 8.35
CA CYS A 47 8.67 27.06 8.31
C CYS A 47 8.06 27.69 7.05
N SER A 48 8.24 27.03 5.92
CA SER A 48 7.32 27.24 4.78
C SER A 48 5.90 27.06 5.31
N PRO A 49 4.98 28.01 5.11
CA PRO A 49 3.58 27.78 5.48
C PRO A 49 3.17 26.49 4.78
N LYS A 50 2.67 25.49 5.54
CA LYS A 50 2.04 24.31 4.97
C LYS A 50 1.07 24.85 3.93
N SER A 51 1.33 24.54 2.66
CA SER A 51 0.51 25.04 1.56
C SER A 51 -0.93 24.66 1.89
N ASN A 52 -1.80 25.64 1.97
CA ASN A 52 -3.25 25.49 2.17
C ASN A 52 -3.87 24.92 0.87
N LYS A 53 -3.17 23.98 0.20
CA LYS A 53 -3.73 23.26 -0.94
C LYS A 53 -4.89 22.44 -0.38
N PRO A 54 -6.07 22.52 -1.01
CA PRO A 54 -7.19 21.70 -0.62
C PRO A 54 -6.74 20.21 -0.62
N ARG A 55 -7.23 19.46 0.35
CA ARG A 55 -6.97 18.02 0.43
C ARG A 55 -7.39 17.38 -0.89
N ARG A 56 -6.51 16.61 -1.50
CA ARG A 56 -6.81 15.87 -2.73
C ARG A 56 -7.68 14.68 -2.35
N ALA A 57 -8.98 14.81 -2.53
CA ALA A 57 -9.94 13.77 -2.24
C ALA A 57 -10.30 13.02 -3.52
N GLY A 58 -10.22 11.69 -3.47
CA GLY A 58 -10.77 10.82 -4.50
C GLY A 58 -12.24 10.54 -4.26
N THR A 59 -12.86 9.85 -5.20
CA THR A 59 -14.27 9.41 -5.14
C THR A 59 -14.34 7.91 -5.33
N VAL A 60 -15.17 7.23 -4.53
CA VAL A 60 -15.48 5.82 -4.74
C VAL A 60 -16.82 5.70 -5.46
N ILE A 61 -16.84 4.92 -6.53
CA ILE A 61 -18.06 4.54 -7.25
C ILE A 61 -18.25 3.03 -7.17
N ARG A 62 -19.50 2.58 -7.27
CA ARG A 62 -19.84 1.16 -7.47
C ARG A 62 -20.03 0.90 -8.95
N ASP A 63 -19.52 -0.22 -9.42
CA ASP A 63 -19.56 -0.62 -10.81
C ASP A 63 -19.67 -2.14 -10.94
N THR A 64 -19.81 -2.62 -12.16
CA THR A 64 -19.75 -4.04 -12.52
C THR A 64 -18.84 -4.20 -13.72
N ILE A 65 -17.81 -5.03 -13.59
CA ILE A 65 -16.80 -5.32 -14.62
C ILE A 65 -16.82 -6.83 -14.87
N GLN A 66 -17.03 -7.28 -16.10
CA GLN A 66 -17.19 -8.70 -16.45
C GLN A 66 -18.20 -9.44 -15.56
N GLY A 67 -19.32 -8.79 -15.24
CA GLY A 67 -20.33 -9.36 -14.33
C GLY A 67 -19.94 -9.34 -12.84
N THR A 68 -18.72 -8.93 -12.49
CA THR A 68 -18.20 -8.88 -11.12
C THR A 68 -18.50 -7.51 -10.51
N PRO A 69 -19.25 -7.43 -9.38
CA PRO A 69 -19.41 -6.19 -8.64
C PRO A 69 -18.04 -5.67 -8.16
N CYS A 70 -17.86 -4.35 -8.19
CA CYS A 70 -16.63 -3.73 -7.71
C CYS A 70 -16.85 -2.32 -7.17
N CYS A 71 -16.03 -1.91 -6.21
CA CYS A 71 -15.81 -0.52 -5.85
C CYS A 71 -14.57 0.00 -6.58
N VAL A 72 -14.67 1.21 -7.13
CA VAL A 72 -13.56 1.85 -7.84
C VAL A 72 -13.26 3.20 -7.21
N TYR A 73 -12.05 3.36 -6.66
CA TYR A 73 -11.53 4.64 -6.22
C TYR A 73 -10.96 5.38 -7.43
N LEU A 74 -11.47 6.56 -7.68
CA LEU A 74 -11.04 7.45 -8.75
C LEU A 74 -10.33 8.67 -8.16
N PRO A 75 -9.18 9.10 -8.71
CA PRO A 75 -8.50 10.33 -8.32
C PRO A 75 -9.38 11.56 -8.45
N GLN A 76 -9.03 12.63 -7.73
CA GLN A 76 -9.75 13.89 -7.80
C GLN A 76 -9.89 14.40 -9.24
N ASN A 77 -11.12 14.79 -9.62
CA ASN A 77 -11.45 15.30 -10.96
C ASN A 77 -11.12 14.32 -12.11
N TYR A 78 -11.14 13.02 -11.85
CA TYR A 78 -10.82 11.97 -12.83
C TYR A 78 -11.51 12.21 -14.17
N GLU A 79 -12.84 12.32 -14.22
CA GLU A 79 -13.63 12.51 -15.45
C GLU A 79 -13.19 13.72 -16.27
N ALA A 80 -12.97 14.85 -15.59
CA ALA A 80 -12.53 16.08 -16.25
C ALA A 80 -11.10 15.97 -16.80
N ARG A 81 -10.22 15.23 -16.12
CA ARG A 81 -8.82 15.02 -16.53
C ARG A 81 -8.74 14.07 -17.72
N VAL A 82 -9.52 13.00 -17.70
CA VAL A 82 -9.63 12.08 -18.84
C VAL A 82 -10.23 12.80 -20.06
N ALA A 83 -11.36 13.50 -19.89
CA ALA A 83 -12.04 14.22 -20.99
C ALA A 83 -11.17 15.31 -21.61
N LYS A 84 -10.42 16.05 -20.80
CA LYS A 84 -9.61 17.19 -21.26
C LYS A 84 -8.23 16.78 -21.79
N ASN A 85 -7.55 15.84 -21.10
CA ASN A 85 -6.14 15.55 -21.30
C ASN A 85 -5.90 14.13 -21.79
N GLN A 86 -6.93 13.26 -21.85
CA GLN A 86 -6.81 11.82 -22.06
C GLN A 86 -5.80 11.20 -21.06
N GLU A 87 -5.79 11.70 -19.83
CA GLU A 87 -4.82 11.31 -18.82
C GLU A 87 -4.99 9.83 -18.46
N VAL A 88 -3.89 9.09 -18.52
CA VAL A 88 -3.82 7.66 -18.19
C VAL A 88 -3.26 7.53 -16.76
N PHE A 89 -3.95 6.76 -15.92
CA PHE A 89 -3.59 6.58 -14.53
C PHE A 89 -2.94 5.22 -14.27
N PRO A 90 -1.98 5.13 -13.33
CA PRO A 90 -1.60 3.86 -12.74
C PRO A 90 -2.81 3.17 -12.11
N VAL A 91 -2.75 1.84 -11.99
CA VAL A 91 -3.83 1.04 -11.40
C VAL A 91 -3.33 0.10 -10.32
N LEU A 92 -4.11 0.00 -9.23
CA LEU A 92 -4.00 -1.03 -8.21
C LEU A 92 -5.28 -1.88 -8.22
N TYR A 93 -5.15 -3.18 -8.46
CA TYR A 93 -6.19 -4.17 -8.22
C TYR A 93 -6.06 -4.67 -6.78
N LEU A 94 -7.10 -4.50 -5.96
CA LEU A 94 -7.03 -4.73 -4.51
C LEU A 94 -8.10 -5.71 -4.04
N GLN A 95 -7.64 -6.94 -3.69
CA GLN A 95 -8.48 -8.09 -3.38
C GLN A 95 -8.89 -8.12 -1.90
N HIS A 96 -10.17 -8.41 -1.60
CA HIS A 96 -10.64 -8.66 -0.24
C HIS A 96 -10.39 -10.11 0.20
N GLY A 97 -10.59 -10.39 1.50
CA GLY A 97 -10.47 -11.72 2.08
C GLY A 97 -11.74 -12.56 1.98
N MET A 98 -11.68 -13.81 2.47
CA MET A 98 -12.83 -14.70 2.53
C MET A 98 -13.98 -14.05 3.34
N TYR A 99 -15.22 -14.24 2.90
CA TYR A 99 -16.44 -13.62 3.44
C TYR A 99 -16.54 -12.09 3.26
N GLY A 100 -15.53 -11.47 2.66
CA GLY A 100 -15.53 -10.05 2.35
C GLY A 100 -16.40 -9.70 1.14
N ILE A 101 -16.49 -8.41 0.84
CA ILE A 101 -17.19 -7.85 -0.32
C ILE A 101 -16.35 -6.72 -0.95
N GLU A 102 -16.77 -6.25 -2.11
CA GLU A 102 -16.08 -5.21 -2.87
C GLU A 102 -15.85 -3.90 -2.11
N ASP A 103 -16.63 -3.59 -1.06
CA ASP A 103 -16.49 -2.34 -0.30
C ASP A 103 -15.74 -2.47 1.02
N ASP A 104 -15.23 -3.65 1.38
CA ASP A 104 -14.51 -3.87 2.63
C ASP A 104 -13.27 -2.97 2.77
N TRP A 105 -12.52 -2.77 1.69
CA TRP A 105 -11.36 -1.89 1.71
C TRP A 105 -11.73 -0.42 1.92
N THR A 106 -12.92 0.00 1.50
CA THR A 106 -13.40 1.38 1.71
C THR A 106 -14.02 1.57 3.09
N THR A 107 -14.70 0.56 3.62
CA THR A 107 -15.40 0.62 4.91
C THR A 107 -14.48 0.25 6.07
N GLN A 108 -13.99 -0.99 6.10
CA GLN A 108 -13.12 -1.50 7.16
C GLN A 108 -11.65 -1.13 6.92
N GLY A 109 -11.18 -1.17 5.67
CA GLY A 109 -9.81 -0.86 5.27
C GLY A 109 -9.47 0.62 5.26
N ARG A 110 -10.45 1.52 5.34
CA ARG A 110 -10.29 2.97 5.34
C ARG A 110 -9.41 3.50 4.20
N LEU A 111 -9.51 2.84 3.04
CA LEU A 111 -8.65 3.12 1.89
C LEU A 111 -8.72 4.59 1.46
N VAL A 112 -9.92 5.19 1.47
CA VAL A 112 -10.11 6.58 1.04
C VAL A 112 -9.34 7.54 1.95
N GLU A 113 -9.45 7.40 3.26
CA GLU A 113 -8.74 8.24 4.22
C GLU A 113 -7.23 8.05 4.14
N ILE A 114 -6.77 6.81 3.92
CA ILE A 114 -5.35 6.50 3.75
C ILE A 114 -4.83 7.15 2.46
N MET A 115 -5.50 6.95 1.33
CA MET A 115 -5.12 7.53 0.04
C MET A 115 -5.09 9.06 0.11
N ASP A 116 -6.16 9.69 0.60
CA ASP A 116 -6.26 11.14 0.70
C ASP A 116 -5.17 11.73 1.61
N SER A 117 -4.86 11.04 2.71
CA SER A 117 -3.78 11.46 3.61
C SER A 117 -2.41 11.38 2.94
N LEU A 118 -2.11 10.27 2.28
CA LEU A 118 -0.83 10.05 1.60
C LEU A 118 -0.65 10.98 0.39
N LEU A 119 -1.72 11.22 -0.37
CA LEU A 119 -1.73 12.18 -1.48
C LEU A 119 -1.50 13.61 -0.99
N HIS A 120 -2.12 13.99 0.13
CA HIS A 120 -1.92 15.31 0.74
C HIS A 120 -0.46 15.52 1.17
N LEU A 121 0.18 14.47 1.69
CA LEU A 121 1.59 14.48 2.09
C LEU A 121 2.55 14.39 0.89
N GLY A 122 2.07 14.05 -0.30
CA GLY A 122 2.90 13.80 -1.48
C GLY A 122 3.70 12.50 -1.40
N GLU A 123 3.24 11.54 -0.59
CA GLU A 123 3.92 10.26 -0.36
C GLU A 123 3.51 9.16 -1.34
N VAL A 124 2.44 9.36 -2.11
CA VAL A 124 1.97 8.44 -3.14
C VAL A 124 1.61 9.16 -4.43
N LYS A 125 1.61 8.45 -5.55
CA LYS A 125 1.06 8.93 -6.82
C LYS A 125 -0.44 8.72 -6.86
N GLU A 126 -1.13 9.59 -7.60
CA GLU A 126 -2.55 9.38 -7.92
C GLU A 126 -2.70 8.13 -8.78
N MET A 127 -3.66 7.31 -8.47
CA MET A 127 -3.95 6.04 -9.15
C MET A 127 -5.44 5.72 -9.08
N VAL A 128 -5.91 4.89 -9.97
CA VAL A 128 -7.20 4.22 -9.85
C VAL A 128 -7.00 2.97 -8.98
N VAL A 129 -7.91 2.71 -8.03
CA VAL A 129 -7.92 1.44 -7.28
C VAL A 129 -9.21 0.70 -7.57
N ILE A 130 -9.10 -0.51 -8.08
CA ILE A 130 -10.22 -1.39 -8.43
C ILE A 130 -10.30 -2.50 -7.39
N MET A 131 -11.42 -2.58 -6.70
CA MET A 131 -11.70 -3.53 -5.62
C MET A 131 -12.84 -4.44 -6.04
N PRO A 132 -12.55 -5.61 -6.66
CA PRO A 132 -13.57 -6.55 -7.11
C PRO A 132 -14.17 -7.35 -5.95
N ASP A 133 -15.41 -7.81 -6.09
CA ASP A 133 -15.94 -8.93 -5.33
C ASP A 133 -15.36 -10.24 -5.90
N ASN A 134 -14.23 -10.67 -5.39
CA ASN A 134 -13.49 -11.85 -5.85
C ASN A 134 -14.10 -13.18 -5.34
N CYS A 135 -15.20 -13.13 -4.60
CA CYS A 135 -15.90 -14.30 -4.08
C CYS A 135 -17.40 -13.98 -3.87
N PRO A 136 -18.20 -13.80 -4.94
CA PRO A 136 -19.60 -13.40 -4.84
C PRO A 136 -20.47 -14.45 -4.14
N HIS A 137 -20.07 -15.73 -4.18
CA HIS A 137 -20.70 -16.82 -3.44
C HIS A 137 -20.00 -16.97 -2.09
N ARG A 138 -20.58 -16.37 -1.03
CA ARG A 138 -20.03 -16.45 0.33
C ARG A 138 -20.07 -17.90 0.82
N PRO A 139 -18.91 -18.54 1.01
CA PRO A 139 -18.87 -19.96 1.36
C PRO A 139 -19.44 -20.21 2.76
N THR A 140 -20.29 -21.22 2.88
CA THR A 140 -20.93 -21.66 4.12
C THR A 140 -20.43 -23.00 4.62
N SER A 141 -19.67 -23.72 3.79
CA SER A 141 -19.09 -25.03 4.09
C SER A 141 -17.58 -25.05 3.80
N ASP A 142 -16.87 -26.10 4.27
CA ASP A 142 -15.44 -26.31 3.95
C ASP A 142 -15.22 -26.57 2.47
N GLU A 143 -16.15 -27.25 1.80
CA GLU A 143 -16.13 -27.49 0.36
C GLU A 143 -16.25 -26.18 -0.43
N GLU A 144 -17.18 -25.33 -0.06
CA GLU A 144 -17.35 -24.01 -0.71
C GLU A 144 -16.15 -23.10 -0.46
N ARG A 145 -15.51 -23.18 0.73
CA ARG A 145 -14.24 -22.47 1.00
C ARG A 145 -13.10 -22.97 0.10
N ALA A 146 -13.03 -24.28 -0.10
CA ALA A 146 -12.05 -24.87 -1.02
C ALA A 146 -12.32 -24.43 -2.47
N ASN A 147 -13.59 -24.39 -2.88
CA ASN A 147 -14.01 -23.96 -4.22
C ASN A 147 -13.71 -22.48 -4.44
N ALA A 148 -13.88 -21.61 -3.44
CA ALA A 148 -13.51 -20.19 -3.53
C ALA A 148 -12.01 -19.97 -3.79
N MET A 149 -11.17 -20.98 -3.57
CA MET A 149 -9.72 -20.97 -3.80
C MET A 149 -9.30 -22.00 -4.87
N SER A 150 -10.19 -22.34 -5.80
CA SER A 150 -9.98 -23.38 -6.83
C SER A 150 -9.36 -22.88 -8.14
N GLY A 151 -9.14 -21.57 -8.27
CA GLY A 151 -8.60 -20.97 -9.50
C GLY A 151 -9.66 -20.38 -10.44
N GLU A 152 -10.94 -20.41 -10.08
CA GLU A 152 -12.03 -19.85 -10.90
C GLU A 152 -11.84 -18.33 -11.07
N TRP A 153 -11.59 -17.61 -9.97
CA TRP A 153 -11.33 -16.17 -10.00
C TRP A 153 -10.06 -15.83 -10.79
N GLU A 154 -8.99 -16.57 -10.57
CA GLU A 154 -7.72 -16.36 -11.24
C GLU A 154 -7.85 -16.56 -12.77
N SER A 155 -8.61 -17.55 -13.21
CA SER A 155 -8.85 -17.79 -14.62
C SER A 155 -9.76 -16.75 -15.28
N HIS A 156 -10.64 -16.10 -14.50
CA HIS A 156 -11.50 -15.01 -14.95
C HIS A 156 -10.79 -13.65 -14.96
N PHE A 157 -9.72 -13.49 -14.20
CA PHE A 157 -9.07 -12.20 -13.99
C PHE A 157 -8.52 -11.54 -15.26
N PRO A 158 -7.99 -12.24 -16.28
CA PRO A 158 -7.54 -11.61 -17.53
C PRO A 158 -8.65 -10.84 -18.25
N GLU A 159 -9.85 -11.39 -18.34
CA GLU A 159 -11.02 -10.74 -18.95
C GLU A 159 -11.50 -9.56 -18.10
N PHE A 160 -11.50 -9.72 -16.77
CA PHE A 160 -11.79 -8.65 -15.83
C PHE A 160 -10.80 -7.47 -15.99
N MET A 161 -9.50 -7.76 -16.09
CA MET A 161 -8.45 -6.76 -16.32
C MET A 161 -8.64 -6.05 -17.66
N ALA A 162 -8.92 -6.79 -18.74
CA ALA A 162 -9.12 -6.24 -20.07
C ALA A 162 -10.33 -5.30 -20.14
N GLU A 163 -11.46 -5.66 -19.50
CA GLU A 163 -12.64 -4.78 -19.44
C GLU A 163 -12.37 -3.56 -18.53
N SER A 164 -11.65 -3.74 -17.42
CA SER A 164 -11.22 -2.62 -16.57
C SER A 164 -10.45 -1.57 -17.37
N GLU A 165 -9.53 -2.01 -18.22
CA GLU A 165 -8.72 -1.16 -19.10
C GLU A 165 -9.52 -0.51 -20.23
N ALA A 166 -10.58 -1.16 -20.70
CA ALA A 166 -11.49 -0.59 -21.69
C ALA A 166 -12.42 0.46 -21.07
N LYS A 167 -12.79 0.28 -19.80
CA LYS A 167 -13.78 1.10 -19.09
C LYS A 167 -13.17 2.32 -18.41
N TYR A 168 -11.96 2.16 -17.89
CA TYR A 168 -11.22 3.21 -17.20
C TYR A 168 -9.94 3.57 -17.96
N ASN A 169 -9.57 4.85 -17.90
CA ASN A 169 -8.34 5.32 -18.57
C ASN A 169 -7.10 4.98 -17.72
N ILE A 170 -6.84 3.69 -17.54
CA ILE A 170 -5.74 3.11 -16.77
C ILE A 170 -4.65 2.55 -17.66
N SER A 171 -3.44 2.47 -17.13
CA SER A 171 -2.26 2.05 -17.88
C SER A 171 -2.26 0.57 -18.20
N LYS A 172 -1.82 0.25 -19.41
CA LYS A 172 -1.50 -1.11 -19.86
C LYS A 172 -0.01 -1.45 -19.68
N ASP A 173 0.79 -0.48 -19.23
CA ASP A 173 2.20 -0.69 -18.92
C ASP A 173 2.33 -1.43 -17.57
N PRO A 174 2.98 -2.61 -17.53
CA PRO A 174 3.21 -3.36 -16.29
C PRO A 174 3.89 -2.53 -15.19
N SER A 175 4.75 -1.58 -15.54
CA SER A 175 5.41 -0.70 -14.57
C SER A 175 4.45 0.26 -13.84
N LEU A 176 3.23 0.40 -14.34
CA LEU A 176 2.15 1.22 -13.77
C LEU A 176 0.96 0.36 -13.29
N ARG A 177 1.15 -0.96 -13.17
CA ARG A 177 0.16 -1.89 -12.63
C ARG A 177 0.64 -2.50 -11.33
N ALA A 178 -0.27 -2.54 -10.37
CA ALA A 178 -0.09 -3.18 -9.08
C ALA A 178 -1.26 -4.12 -8.78
N ILE A 179 -0.98 -5.20 -8.05
CA ILE A 179 -2.00 -6.09 -7.50
C ILE A 179 -1.68 -6.38 -6.04
N ALA A 180 -2.68 -6.36 -5.17
CA ALA A 180 -2.51 -6.70 -3.77
C ALA A 180 -3.78 -7.30 -3.19
N GLY A 181 -3.66 -7.97 -2.04
CA GLY A 181 -4.83 -8.51 -1.36
C GLY A 181 -4.52 -9.07 0.01
N LEU A 182 -5.57 -9.18 0.83
CA LEU A 182 -5.49 -9.72 2.18
C LEU A 182 -6.05 -11.15 2.25
N SER A 183 -5.44 -12.01 3.08
CA SER A 183 -5.95 -13.36 3.38
C SER A 183 -6.19 -14.19 2.10
N MET A 184 -7.42 -14.60 1.82
CA MET A 184 -7.82 -15.22 0.54
C MET A 184 -7.49 -14.32 -0.65
N GLY A 185 -7.71 -13.01 -0.56
CA GLY A 185 -7.29 -12.06 -1.59
C GLY A 185 -5.78 -12.01 -1.79
N GLY A 186 -4.98 -12.30 -0.75
CA GLY A 186 -3.55 -12.52 -0.86
C GLY A 186 -3.21 -13.81 -1.61
N PHE A 187 -3.97 -14.88 -1.41
CA PHE A 187 -3.89 -16.11 -2.21
C PHE A 187 -4.19 -15.82 -3.69
N HIS A 188 -5.31 -15.16 -3.98
CA HIS A 188 -5.65 -14.78 -5.36
C HIS A 188 -4.59 -13.89 -6.00
N THR A 189 -4.08 -12.89 -5.26
CA THR A 189 -3.00 -12.00 -5.71
C THR A 189 -1.76 -12.79 -6.10
N MET A 190 -1.33 -13.74 -5.27
CA MET A 190 -0.19 -14.59 -5.55
C MET A 190 -0.40 -15.38 -6.85
N HIS A 191 -1.50 -16.11 -6.98
CA HIS A 191 -1.76 -16.97 -8.13
C HIS A 191 -1.99 -16.18 -9.42
N ILE A 192 -2.74 -15.07 -9.39
CA ILE A 192 -2.91 -14.18 -10.55
C ILE A 192 -1.54 -13.67 -11.02
N SER A 193 -0.70 -13.20 -10.10
CA SER A 193 0.61 -12.66 -10.47
C SER A 193 1.56 -13.73 -11.01
N HIS A 194 1.47 -14.97 -10.52
CA HIS A 194 2.24 -16.09 -11.07
C HIS A 194 1.76 -16.49 -12.45
N PHE A 195 0.45 -16.57 -12.66
CA PHE A 195 -0.16 -16.89 -13.93
C PHE A 195 0.08 -15.81 -15.00
N LEU A 196 -0.06 -14.54 -14.60
CA LEU A 196 0.15 -13.36 -15.45
C LEU A 196 1.53 -12.72 -15.16
N HIS A 197 2.59 -13.55 -15.14
CA HIS A 197 3.94 -13.07 -14.84
C HIS A 197 4.37 -11.98 -15.84
N GLY A 198 4.93 -10.89 -15.30
CA GLY A 198 5.34 -9.73 -16.08
C GLY A 198 4.24 -8.67 -16.30
N GLU A 199 2.98 -8.93 -15.92
CA GLU A 199 1.89 -7.96 -16.05
C GLU A 199 1.80 -6.98 -14.87
N PHE A 200 2.49 -7.26 -13.74
CA PHE A 200 2.48 -6.42 -12.55
C PHE A 200 3.89 -6.18 -12.04
N ALA A 201 4.30 -4.91 -11.97
CA ALA A 201 5.59 -4.55 -11.36
C ALA A 201 5.51 -4.48 -9.82
N TYR A 202 4.32 -4.50 -9.22
CA TYR A 202 4.11 -4.37 -7.78
C TYR A 202 3.08 -5.39 -7.30
N ILE A 203 3.49 -6.27 -6.39
CA ILE A 203 2.67 -7.37 -5.86
C ILE A 203 2.70 -7.31 -4.34
N GLY A 204 1.52 -7.19 -3.71
CA GLY A 204 1.36 -7.05 -2.27
C GLY A 204 0.56 -8.19 -1.65
N LEU A 205 1.18 -8.98 -0.79
CA LEU A 205 0.57 -10.10 -0.08
C LEU A 205 0.38 -9.73 1.39
N PHE A 206 -0.87 -9.51 1.82
CA PHE A 206 -1.20 -9.10 3.18
C PHE A 206 -1.81 -10.25 3.95
N SER A 207 -1.09 -10.80 4.94
CA SER A 207 -1.51 -12.01 5.65
C SER A 207 -2.06 -13.08 4.68
N PRO A 208 -1.33 -13.45 3.61
CA PRO A 208 -1.90 -14.24 2.54
C PRO A 208 -2.22 -15.67 2.98
N ALA A 209 -3.35 -16.21 2.51
CA ALA A 209 -3.76 -17.59 2.78
C ALA A 209 -2.92 -18.59 1.96
N ILE A 210 -1.61 -18.49 2.05
CA ILE A 210 -0.66 -19.39 1.38
C ILE A 210 -0.57 -20.68 2.17
N ARG A 211 -0.81 -21.78 1.50
CA ARG A 211 -0.46 -23.12 1.99
C ARG A 211 0.38 -23.78 0.90
N PRO A 212 1.69 -23.99 1.09
CA PRO A 212 2.55 -24.60 0.08
C PRO A 212 2.01 -25.90 -0.46
N THR A 213 1.39 -26.72 0.43
CA THR A 213 0.77 -28.00 0.07
C THR A 213 -0.56 -27.88 -0.68
N SER A 214 -1.23 -26.72 -0.67
CA SER A 214 -2.49 -26.50 -1.40
C SER A 214 -2.31 -25.69 -2.69
N SER A 215 -1.13 -25.12 -2.91
CA SER A 215 -0.84 -24.38 -4.15
C SER A 215 -0.95 -25.23 -5.40
N HIS A 216 -0.71 -26.54 -5.31
CA HIS A 216 -0.91 -27.51 -6.41
C HIS A 216 -2.39 -27.72 -6.80
N LEU A 217 -3.35 -27.29 -5.96
CA LEU A 217 -4.77 -27.36 -6.33
C LEU A 217 -5.12 -26.42 -7.48
N VAL A 218 -4.34 -25.34 -7.65
CA VAL A 218 -4.54 -24.36 -8.72
C VAL A 218 -3.60 -24.62 -9.89
N TYR A 219 -2.33 -25.01 -9.59
CA TYR A 219 -1.31 -25.23 -10.61
C TYR A 219 -0.38 -26.37 -10.22
N ASP A 220 -0.20 -27.35 -11.12
CA ASP A 220 0.75 -28.46 -10.94
C ASP A 220 2.23 -28.01 -10.95
N ASN A 221 2.51 -26.75 -11.28
CA ASN A 221 3.85 -26.22 -11.53
C ASN A 221 4.12 -24.87 -10.84
N TRP A 222 3.50 -24.62 -9.71
CA TRP A 222 3.53 -23.33 -9.00
C TRP A 222 4.96 -22.83 -8.71
N GLU A 223 5.89 -23.71 -8.35
CA GLU A 223 7.28 -23.32 -8.08
C GLU A 223 7.96 -22.71 -9.30
N ASN A 224 7.71 -23.27 -10.49
CA ASN A 224 8.25 -22.72 -11.73
C ASN A 224 7.58 -21.42 -12.11
N GLU A 225 6.28 -21.28 -11.86
CA GLU A 225 5.55 -20.02 -12.08
C GLU A 225 6.09 -18.90 -11.18
N VAL A 226 6.35 -19.19 -9.88
CA VAL A 226 7.00 -18.22 -8.98
C VAL A 226 8.39 -17.82 -9.49
N ARG A 227 9.22 -18.78 -9.91
CA ARG A 227 10.56 -18.48 -10.47
C ARG A 227 10.47 -17.61 -11.72
N THR A 228 9.52 -17.90 -12.60
CA THR A 228 9.29 -17.14 -13.83
C THR A 228 8.84 -15.72 -13.52
N LEU A 229 7.91 -15.57 -12.57
CA LEU A 229 7.49 -14.25 -12.06
C LEU A 229 8.68 -13.48 -11.51
N MET A 230 9.44 -14.07 -10.59
CA MET A 230 10.53 -13.39 -9.91
C MET A 230 11.67 -13.00 -10.86
N ALA A 231 11.82 -13.68 -12.00
CA ALA A 231 12.74 -13.29 -13.06
C ALA A 231 12.34 -11.96 -13.76
N THR A 232 11.12 -11.46 -13.55
CA THR A 232 10.69 -10.13 -14.03
C THR A 232 11.01 -9.00 -13.03
N GLU A 233 11.64 -9.34 -11.89
CA GLU A 233 12.08 -8.41 -10.84
C GLU A 233 10.96 -7.50 -10.29
N PRO A 234 9.75 -8.03 -9.94
CA PRO A 234 8.71 -7.21 -9.38
C PRO A 234 9.05 -6.77 -7.95
N LEU A 235 8.47 -5.68 -7.47
CA LEU A 235 8.36 -5.45 -6.03
C LEU A 235 7.41 -6.51 -5.45
N TYR A 236 7.94 -7.58 -4.90
CA TYR A 236 7.18 -8.64 -4.22
C TYR A 236 7.19 -8.38 -2.72
N TRP A 237 6.06 -7.91 -2.18
CA TRP A 237 5.95 -7.46 -0.80
C TRP A 237 5.05 -8.38 0.03
N ILE A 238 5.53 -8.84 1.18
CA ILE A 238 4.80 -9.74 2.08
C ILE A 238 4.71 -9.09 3.46
N GLY A 239 3.49 -8.93 3.99
CA GLY A 239 3.24 -8.45 5.35
C GLY A 239 2.41 -9.45 6.15
N ILE A 240 2.81 -9.69 7.43
CA ILE A 240 2.05 -10.56 8.35
C ILE A 240 2.28 -10.17 9.81
N GLY A 241 1.27 -10.39 10.65
CA GLY A 241 1.36 -10.23 12.10
C GLY A 241 1.90 -11.48 12.79
N LYS A 242 2.64 -11.29 13.89
CA LYS A 242 3.23 -12.42 14.66
C LYS A 242 2.19 -13.36 15.26
N GLU A 243 1.02 -12.83 15.60
CA GLU A 243 -0.09 -13.58 16.17
C GLU A 243 -1.13 -14.00 15.11
N ASP A 244 -0.81 -13.84 13.82
CA ASP A 244 -1.68 -14.27 12.72
C ASP A 244 -1.67 -15.80 12.59
N PHE A 245 -2.85 -16.41 12.49
CA PHE A 245 -2.98 -17.86 12.36
C PHE A 245 -2.37 -18.42 11.05
N LEU A 246 -2.07 -17.57 10.08
CA LEU A 246 -1.36 -17.93 8.84
C LEU A 246 0.16 -17.75 8.94
N TYR A 247 0.68 -17.30 10.10
CA TYR A 247 2.08 -16.95 10.26
C TYR A 247 3.03 -18.08 9.85
N ASP A 248 2.79 -19.31 10.34
CA ASP A 248 3.67 -20.44 10.07
C ASP A 248 3.69 -20.84 8.59
N TYR A 249 2.54 -20.74 7.90
CA TYR A 249 2.47 -21.00 6.45
C TYR A 249 3.23 -19.94 5.64
N VAL A 250 3.11 -18.69 6.02
CA VAL A 250 3.86 -17.59 5.39
C VAL A 250 5.36 -17.72 5.67
N ALA A 251 5.74 -18.14 6.87
CA ALA A 251 7.14 -18.41 7.23
C ALA A 251 7.72 -19.56 6.41
N GLU A 252 6.95 -20.62 6.16
CA GLU A 252 7.34 -21.73 5.28
C GLU A 252 7.54 -21.28 3.84
N TYR A 253 6.61 -20.49 3.30
CA TYR A 253 6.72 -19.94 1.95
C TYR A 253 7.95 -19.02 1.80
N ARG A 254 8.20 -18.15 2.78
CA ARG A 254 9.39 -17.29 2.79
C ARG A 254 10.68 -18.08 2.82
N ARG A 255 10.73 -19.14 3.64
CA ARG A 255 11.91 -20.04 3.67
C ARG A 255 12.17 -20.64 2.29
N TRP A 256 11.11 -21.08 1.59
CA TRP A 256 11.24 -21.59 0.24
C TRP A 256 11.75 -20.51 -0.75
N LEU A 257 11.28 -19.26 -0.65
CA LEU A 257 11.81 -18.14 -1.45
C LEU A 257 13.31 -17.93 -1.17
N GLU A 258 13.71 -17.92 0.09
CA GLU A 258 15.10 -17.73 0.53
C GLU A 258 16.02 -18.87 0.05
N GLU A 259 15.60 -20.12 0.15
CA GLU A 259 16.31 -21.30 -0.32
C GLU A 259 16.49 -21.30 -1.85
N ASN A 260 15.59 -20.64 -2.57
CA ASN A 260 15.63 -20.48 -4.01
C ASN A 260 16.22 -19.14 -4.49
N HIS A 261 16.77 -18.35 -3.57
CA HIS A 261 17.41 -17.06 -3.85
C HIS A 261 16.49 -16.06 -4.58
N LEU A 262 15.19 -16.05 -4.22
CA LEU A 262 14.18 -15.18 -4.80
C LEU A 262 14.00 -13.94 -3.90
N GLU A 263 14.22 -12.76 -4.47
CA GLU A 263 14.20 -11.50 -3.72
C GLU A 263 12.76 -11.05 -3.41
N TYR A 264 12.51 -10.68 -2.15
CA TYR A 264 11.22 -10.14 -1.72
C TYR A 264 11.39 -9.12 -0.58
N THR A 265 10.40 -8.28 -0.37
CA THR A 265 10.35 -7.36 0.77
C THR A 265 9.43 -7.95 1.84
N TYR A 266 9.91 -8.07 3.06
CA TYR A 266 9.15 -8.59 4.19
C TYR A 266 8.87 -7.52 5.25
N TYR A 267 7.66 -7.53 5.78
CA TYR A 267 7.26 -6.72 6.91
C TYR A 267 6.49 -7.55 7.94
N GLU A 268 7.02 -7.61 9.16
CA GLU A 268 6.41 -8.29 10.29
C GLU A 268 5.88 -7.26 11.29
N SER A 269 4.60 -7.34 11.63
CA SER A 269 3.97 -6.51 12.66
C SER A 269 3.68 -7.32 13.93
N ALA A 270 3.33 -6.64 15.00
CA ALA A 270 2.56 -7.24 16.10
C ALA A 270 1.11 -7.48 15.65
N GLY A 271 0.35 -8.23 16.46
CA GLY A 271 -1.05 -8.52 16.21
C GLY A 271 -1.31 -9.64 15.22
N GLY A 272 -2.57 -9.92 14.96
CA GLY A 272 -3.04 -11.07 14.21
C GLY A 272 -3.71 -10.71 12.88
N HIS A 273 -4.67 -11.53 12.48
CA HIS A 273 -5.41 -11.46 11.23
C HIS A 273 -6.52 -10.40 11.30
N THR A 274 -6.16 -9.12 11.28
CA THR A 274 -7.06 -8.01 11.59
C THR A 274 -6.93 -6.82 10.62
N TRP A 275 -8.00 -6.03 10.53
CA TRP A 275 -8.03 -4.82 9.73
C TRP A 275 -6.99 -3.77 10.16
N ASP A 276 -6.64 -3.69 11.44
CA ASP A 276 -5.60 -2.76 11.92
C ASP A 276 -4.25 -3.05 11.24
N ASN A 277 -3.90 -4.35 11.12
CA ASN A 277 -2.71 -4.78 10.40
C ASN A 277 -2.81 -4.50 8.90
N TRP A 278 -3.95 -4.80 8.27
CA TRP A 278 -4.11 -4.60 6.83
C TRP A 278 -4.15 -3.13 6.43
N GLN A 279 -4.66 -2.24 7.29
CA GLN A 279 -4.56 -0.80 7.12
C GLN A 279 -3.10 -0.31 7.16
N ASP A 280 -2.26 -0.85 8.06
CA ASP A 280 -0.83 -0.55 8.09
C ASP A 280 -0.12 -1.10 6.84
N TYR A 281 -0.47 -2.33 6.40
CA TYR A 281 0.15 -2.94 5.23
C TYR A 281 -0.17 -2.18 3.94
N ILE A 282 -1.43 -1.85 3.70
CA ILE A 282 -1.78 -1.06 2.50
C ILE A 282 -1.13 0.32 2.53
N CYS A 283 -1.07 0.99 3.70
CA CYS A 283 -0.39 2.28 3.83
C CYS A 283 1.10 2.19 3.47
N ARG A 284 1.81 1.14 3.89
CA ARG A 284 3.22 0.89 3.58
C ARG A 284 3.44 0.53 2.13
N PHE A 285 2.57 -0.32 1.58
CA PHE A 285 2.65 -0.78 0.20
C PHE A 285 2.40 0.36 -0.78
N LEU A 286 1.34 1.16 -0.60
CA LEU A 286 1.03 2.33 -1.42
C LEU A 286 2.22 3.28 -1.58
N LYS A 287 2.99 3.50 -0.51
CA LYS A 287 4.19 4.36 -0.54
C LYS A 287 5.32 3.83 -1.42
N LYS A 288 5.26 2.59 -1.86
CA LYS A 288 6.27 1.97 -2.71
C LYS A 288 5.87 1.96 -4.19
N LEU A 289 4.59 2.19 -4.49
CA LEU A 289 4.05 2.07 -5.84
C LEU A 289 4.49 3.21 -6.76
N PHE A 290 4.79 2.87 -8.02
CA PHE A 290 4.94 3.78 -9.16
C PHE A 290 5.97 4.92 -8.95
N ARG A 291 7.08 4.63 -8.29
CA ARG A 291 8.14 5.61 -8.00
C ARG A 291 9.15 5.76 -9.12
#